data_b0e881db27106c5a57b769763682147c
#
_entry.id   b0e881db27106c5a57b769763682147c
#
_cell.length_a   1.000
_cell.length_b   1.000
_cell.length_c   1.000
_cell.angle_alpha   90.00
_cell.angle_beta   90.00
_cell.angle_gamma   90.00
#
_symmetry.space_group_name_H-M   'P 1'
#
loop_
_entity.id
_entity.type
_entity.pdbx_description
1 polymer ?
#
loop_
_entity_poly.entity_id
_entity_poly.type
_entity_poly.pdbx_seq_one_letter_code
_entity_poly.pdbx_strand_id
1 'polypeptide(L)'
;MVSDLFSCINKRWGEEMALKGKKIAVYVTGGIASYKVASFVRLLIKAKAEVRVAMTAAATSFISPLTMATLSKNPVLTNFNDAEQRGEFIPHIEIARWADLSIVIPATADIIGKMANGIADDLVLSALTATAKDKFVVPAMNDEMWANPAVQRNVHQLKADGIHVMEPVTGFLAEGYAGKGRMPEPQAVLEWIEKQTNDQPLRGIKVLVTAGGTQEPIDPVRFIGNHSSGKMGIALAENAALQGADVTLIAGMVTVDLPTNVNVIRIQTFADLQTKLMEEFPQNDVLIMAAAVSDYHVERPDDQKIKANANQQVQLTLKRNPNLLRMLGNQKHRQVLVGFAAETDHLLQNATAELEDKKVDLIVANDVSRSDIGFGSDQNAGYILQPHQEPIKVSKVSKQVFAQKILDEVKKLIRKEEG
;
A
#
# COMPACT_ATOMS: atom_id res chain seq x y z
N MET A 1 19.32 -20.52 9.39
CA MET A 1 19.51 -19.11 8.92
C MET A 1 18.75 -18.75 7.63
N VAL A 2 18.46 -19.67 6.70
CA VAL A 2 17.62 -19.37 5.50
C VAL A 2 16.13 -19.60 5.79
N SER A 3 15.77 -20.49 6.72
CA SER A 3 14.40 -20.78 7.14
C SER A 3 13.74 -19.62 7.93
N ASP A 4 14.54 -18.84 8.64
CA ASP A 4 14.04 -17.76 9.50
C ASP A 4 13.74 -16.49 8.72
N LEU A 5 14.41 -16.25 7.58
CA LEU A 5 14.09 -15.15 6.66
C LEU A 5 12.74 -15.38 5.96
N PHE A 6 12.41 -16.62 5.60
CA PHE A 6 11.10 -16.98 5.04
C PHE A 6 9.96 -16.90 6.07
N SER A 7 10.25 -17.14 7.34
CA SER A 7 9.29 -17.01 8.44
C SER A 7 8.96 -15.54 8.76
N CYS A 8 9.93 -14.64 8.66
CA CYS A 8 9.73 -13.21 8.88
C CYS A 8 8.89 -12.54 7.77
N ILE A 9 9.06 -12.98 6.52
CA ILE A 9 8.29 -12.48 5.37
C ILE A 9 6.82 -12.93 5.46
N ASN A 10 6.55 -14.14 5.97
CA ASN A 10 5.19 -14.68 6.09
C ASN A 10 4.39 -14.14 7.30
N LYS A 11 4.98 -13.42 8.25
CA LYS A 11 4.30 -12.83 9.42
C LYS A 11 3.79 -11.39 9.18
N ARG A 12 4.12 -10.78 8.04
CA ARG A 12 3.79 -9.37 7.73
C ARG A 12 2.38 -9.14 7.16
N TRP A 13 1.60 -10.20 6.89
CA TRP A 13 0.35 -10.10 6.12
C TRP A 13 -0.86 -10.66 6.89
N GLY A 14 -1.28 -9.93 7.93
CA GLY A 14 -2.64 -10.03 8.49
C GLY A 14 -3.59 -9.04 7.81
N GLU A 15 -3.36 -8.72 6.53
CA GLU A 15 -4.09 -7.72 5.77
C GLU A 15 -5.27 -8.33 5.01
N GLU A 16 -6.33 -7.58 4.94
CA GLU A 16 -7.37 -7.78 3.93
C GLU A 16 -6.71 -7.67 2.55
N MET A 17 -6.35 -8.83 1.95
CA MET A 17 -5.66 -8.87 0.67
C MET A 17 -6.57 -8.25 -0.39
N ALA A 18 -6.06 -7.30 -1.17
CA ALA A 18 -6.82 -6.55 -2.19
C ALA A 18 -7.57 -7.44 -3.18
N LEU A 19 -7.10 -8.68 -3.35
CA LEU A 19 -7.70 -9.67 -4.25
C LEU A 19 -8.60 -10.69 -3.56
N LYS A 20 -8.84 -10.61 -2.24
CA LYS A 20 -9.69 -11.53 -1.50
C LYS A 20 -11.13 -11.51 -2.01
N GLY A 21 -11.62 -12.67 -2.43
CA GLY A 21 -12.96 -12.84 -2.99
C GLY A 21 -13.13 -12.32 -4.43
N LYS A 22 -12.09 -11.74 -5.03
CA LYS A 22 -12.11 -11.33 -6.44
C LYS A 22 -12.09 -12.55 -7.36
N LYS A 23 -12.88 -12.50 -8.40
CA LYS A 23 -12.96 -13.50 -9.48
C LYS A 23 -11.96 -13.12 -10.58
N ILE A 24 -10.95 -13.94 -10.77
CA ILE A 24 -9.83 -13.64 -11.67
C ILE A 24 -9.75 -14.66 -12.79
N ALA A 25 -9.88 -14.18 -14.03
CA ALA A 25 -9.61 -14.97 -15.23
C ALA A 25 -8.13 -14.84 -15.60
N VAL A 26 -7.41 -15.97 -15.63
CA VAL A 26 -5.99 -16.03 -16.03
C VAL A 26 -5.92 -16.64 -17.42
N TYR A 27 -5.43 -15.88 -18.37
CA TYR A 27 -5.24 -16.27 -19.76
C TYR A 27 -3.77 -16.58 -20.02
N VAL A 28 -3.47 -17.84 -20.34
CA VAL A 28 -2.08 -18.33 -20.53
C VAL A 28 -1.78 -18.46 -22.02
N THR A 29 -0.70 -17.82 -22.47
CA THR A 29 -0.28 -17.90 -23.89
C THR A 29 1.01 -18.67 -24.07
N GLY A 30 1.32 -19.08 -25.31
CA GLY A 30 2.39 -20.01 -25.65
C GLY A 30 3.79 -19.39 -25.60
N GLY A 31 4.48 -19.55 -24.49
CA GLY A 31 5.87 -19.11 -24.31
C GLY A 31 6.53 -19.84 -23.15
N ILE A 32 7.87 -19.92 -23.17
CA ILE A 32 8.62 -20.64 -22.13
C ILE A 32 8.29 -20.13 -20.72
N ALA A 33 8.00 -18.84 -20.54
CA ALA A 33 7.65 -18.25 -19.23
C ALA A 33 6.35 -18.81 -18.62
N SER A 34 5.57 -19.62 -19.35
CA SER A 34 4.34 -20.27 -18.87
C SER A 34 4.57 -21.13 -17.62
N TYR A 35 5.78 -21.67 -17.41
CA TYR A 35 6.11 -22.43 -16.20
C TYR A 35 5.95 -21.60 -14.91
N LYS A 36 6.18 -20.28 -14.99
CA LYS A 36 6.01 -19.37 -13.85
C LYS A 36 4.54 -19.15 -13.47
N VAL A 37 3.62 -19.35 -14.41
CA VAL A 37 2.19 -19.11 -14.18
C VAL A 37 1.62 -20.05 -13.14
N ALA A 38 2.15 -21.28 -13.03
CA ALA A 38 1.79 -22.21 -11.95
C ALA A 38 2.00 -21.60 -10.56
N SER A 39 3.14 -20.95 -10.35
CA SER A 39 3.43 -20.24 -9.09
C SER A 39 2.54 -19.01 -8.92
N PHE A 40 2.26 -18.27 -9.99
CA PHE A 40 1.36 -17.12 -9.96
C PHE A 40 -0.06 -17.51 -9.57
N VAL A 41 -0.64 -18.56 -10.17
CA VAL A 41 -1.97 -19.08 -9.80
C VAL A 41 -2.01 -19.48 -8.32
N ARG A 42 -0.94 -20.12 -7.81
CA ARG A 42 -0.86 -20.44 -6.38
C ARG A 42 -0.83 -19.20 -5.48
N LEU A 43 -0.20 -18.12 -5.91
CA LEU A 43 -0.20 -16.85 -5.17
C LEU A 43 -1.60 -16.24 -5.13
N LEU A 44 -2.34 -16.23 -6.25
CA LEU A 44 -3.74 -15.77 -6.29
C LEU A 44 -4.63 -16.58 -5.35
N ILE A 45 -4.52 -17.92 -5.35
CA ILE A 45 -5.27 -18.78 -4.43
C ILE A 45 -4.91 -18.52 -2.96
N LYS A 46 -3.61 -18.29 -2.64
CA LYS A 46 -3.18 -17.88 -1.30
C LYS A 46 -3.75 -16.50 -0.91
N ALA A 47 -3.88 -15.59 -1.88
CA ALA A 47 -4.54 -14.30 -1.74
C ALA A 47 -6.07 -14.42 -1.62
N LYS A 48 -6.61 -15.66 -1.52
CA LYS A 48 -8.05 -15.95 -1.40
C LYS A 48 -8.89 -15.42 -2.56
N ALA A 49 -8.30 -15.27 -3.75
CA ALA A 49 -9.02 -15.02 -4.99
C ALA A 49 -9.65 -16.32 -5.53
N GLU A 50 -10.75 -16.18 -6.27
CA GLU A 50 -11.29 -17.25 -7.09
C GLU A 50 -10.64 -17.18 -8.48
N VAL A 51 -10.08 -18.30 -8.97
CA VAL A 51 -9.29 -18.29 -10.21
C VAL A 51 -9.88 -19.28 -11.22
N ARG A 52 -10.18 -18.82 -12.44
CA ARG A 52 -10.41 -19.66 -13.63
C ARG A 52 -9.31 -19.42 -14.65
N VAL A 53 -8.93 -20.47 -15.36
CA VAL A 53 -7.83 -20.41 -16.33
C VAL A 53 -8.35 -20.77 -17.73
N ALA A 54 -7.95 -19.97 -18.72
CA ALA A 54 -8.08 -20.30 -20.12
C ALA A 54 -6.70 -20.28 -20.79
N MET A 55 -6.45 -21.19 -21.73
CA MET A 55 -5.14 -21.36 -22.36
C MET A 55 -5.29 -21.36 -23.88
N THR A 56 -4.36 -20.66 -24.56
CA THR A 56 -4.24 -20.83 -26.01
C THR A 56 -3.73 -22.24 -26.35
N ALA A 57 -4.01 -22.73 -27.55
CA ALA A 57 -3.48 -24.02 -28.01
C ALA A 57 -1.96 -24.11 -27.88
N ALA A 58 -1.24 -23.02 -28.21
CA ALA A 58 0.21 -22.94 -28.04
C ALA A 58 0.66 -23.07 -26.57
N ALA A 59 -0.11 -22.54 -25.61
CA ALA A 59 0.23 -22.63 -24.20
C ALA A 59 0.25 -24.08 -23.67
N THR A 60 -0.62 -24.93 -24.21
CA THR A 60 -0.72 -26.35 -23.78
C THR A 60 0.54 -27.16 -24.07
N SER A 61 1.39 -26.70 -25.01
CA SER A 61 2.69 -27.30 -25.30
C SER A 61 3.77 -26.95 -24.26
N PHE A 62 3.58 -25.89 -23.48
CA PHE A 62 4.55 -25.45 -22.47
C PHE A 62 4.15 -25.86 -21.05
N ILE A 63 2.88 -25.90 -20.76
CA ILE A 63 2.35 -26.31 -19.46
C ILE A 63 1.01 -27.04 -19.64
N SER A 64 0.84 -28.13 -18.88
CA SER A 64 -0.35 -28.96 -18.97
C SER A 64 -1.59 -28.23 -18.43
N PRO A 65 -2.75 -28.31 -19.14
CA PRO A 65 -4.05 -27.88 -18.59
C PRO A 65 -4.38 -28.54 -17.26
N LEU A 66 -3.99 -29.80 -17.07
CA LEU A 66 -4.17 -30.52 -15.80
C LEU A 66 -3.44 -29.84 -14.63
N THR A 67 -2.22 -29.32 -14.86
CA THR A 67 -1.49 -28.55 -13.85
C THR A 67 -2.26 -27.31 -13.43
N MET A 68 -2.79 -26.56 -14.38
CA MET A 68 -3.57 -25.35 -14.11
C MET A 68 -4.90 -25.68 -13.41
N ALA A 69 -5.60 -26.72 -13.83
CA ALA A 69 -6.84 -27.19 -13.20
C ALA A 69 -6.63 -27.59 -11.74
N THR A 70 -5.55 -28.33 -11.47
CA THR A 70 -5.20 -28.77 -10.13
C THR A 70 -4.91 -27.58 -9.20
N LEU A 71 -4.21 -26.56 -9.69
CA LEU A 71 -3.84 -25.38 -8.89
C LEU A 71 -5.00 -24.41 -8.69
N SER A 72 -5.80 -24.14 -9.72
CA SER A 72 -6.95 -23.24 -9.65
C SER A 72 -8.17 -23.89 -9.00
N LYS A 73 -8.17 -25.24 -8.89
CA LYS A 73 -9.33 -26.05 -8.47
C LYS A 73 -10.56 -25.86 -9.36
N ASN A 74 -10.35 -25.45 -10.57
CA ASN A 74 -11.37 -25.22 -11.58
C ASN A 74 -10.94 -25.88 -12.90
N PRO A 75 -11.89 -26.33 -13.73
CA PRO A 75 -11.61 -26.79 -15.09
C PRO A 75 -10.97 -25.67 -15.90
N VAL A 76 -10.06 -26.04 -16.80
CA VAL A 76 -9.35 -25.12 -17.71
C VAL A 76 -10.03 -25.10 -19.07
N LEU A 77 -10.20 -23.91 -19.64
CA LEU A 77 -10.72 -23.72 -21.00
C LEU A 77 -9.54 -23.72 -21.99
N THR A 78 -9.58 -24.59 -23.00
CA THR A 78 -8.54 -24.65 -24.04
C THR A 78 -9.10 -24.41 -25.45
N ASN A 79 -10.37 -24.66 -25.65
CA ASN A 79 -11.08 -24.47 -26.93
C ASN A 79 -12.58 -24.25 -26.68
N PHE A 80 -13.33 -23.93 -27.75
CA PHE A 80 -14.77 -23.67 -27.66
C PHE A 80 -15.60 -24.91 -27.28
N ASN A 81 -15.08 -26.11 -27.59
CA ASN A 81 -15.82 -27.36 -27.35
C ASN A 81 -15.74 -27.82 -25.88
N ASP A 82 -14.86 -27.25 -25.08
CA ASP A 82 -14.74 -27.57 -23.64
C ASP A 82 -16.04 -27.26 -22.87
N ALA A 83 -16.90 -26.43 -23.43
CA ALA A 83 -18.19 -26.04 -22.86
C ALA A 83 -19.28 -27.11 -22.98
N GLU A 84 -19.30 -27.92 -24.03
CA GLU A 84 -20.30 -28.96 -24.21
C GLU A 84 -20.29 -30.00 -23.07
N GLN A 85 -19.09 -30.28 -22.54
CA GLN A 85 -18.89 -31.20 -21.42
C GLN A 85 -19.37 -30.66 -20.06
N ARG A 86 -19.66 -29.36 -19.97
CA ARG A 86 -20.06 -28.67 -18.73
C ARG A 86 -21.46 -28.09 -18.75
N GLY A 87 -22.15 -28.17 -19.86
CA GLY A 87 -23.47 -27.53 -20.04
C GLY A 87 -23.40 -26.01 -20.16
N GLU A 88 -22.22 -25.45 -20.45
CA GLU A 88 -21.99 -24.04 -20.69
C GLU A 88 -22.14 -23.75 -22.18
N PHE A 89 -23.10 -22.92 -22.57
CA PHE A 89 -23.40 -22.71 -23.98
C PHE A 89 -22.42 -21.81 -24.73
N ILE A 90 -21.73 -20.86 -24.00
CA ILE A 90 -20.82 -19.87 -24.62
C ILE A 90 -19.61 -19.59 -23.70
N PRO A 91 -18.57 -20.43 -23.70
CA PRO A 91 -17.51 -20.42 -22.69
C PRO A 91 -16.73 -19.10 -22.59
N HIS A 92 -16.44 -18.44 -23.72
CA HIS A 92 -15.72 -17.17 -23.73
C HIS A 92 -16.56 -16.02 -23.13
N ILE A 93 -17.89 -16.02 -23.33
CA ILE A 93 -18.78 -15.02 -22.72
C ILE A 93 -18.92 -15.29 -21.22
N GLU A 94 -18.99 -16.56 -20.84
CA GLU A 94 -19.16 -16.91 -19.43
C GLU A 94 -17.95 -16.52 -18.59
N ILE A 95 -16.73 -16.88 -19.01
CA ILE A 95 -15.52 -16.50 -18.29
C ILE A 95 -15.34 -14.97 -18.28
N ALA A 96 -15.67 -14.27 -19.38
CA ALA A 96 -15.61 -12.82 -19.48
C ALA A 96 -16.56 -12.11 -18.52
N ARG A 97 -17.79 -12.63 -18.34
CA ARG A 97 -18.79 -12.09 -17.41
C ARG A 97 -18.53 -12.46 -15.95
N TRP A 98 -17.99 -13.66 -15.73
CA TRP A 98 -17.70 -14.17 -14.40
C TRP A 98 -16.56 -13.40 -13.73
N ALA A 99 -15.55 -12.99 -14.48
CA ALA A 99 -14.34 -12.36 -13.95
C ALA A 99 -14.56 -10.90 -13.53
N ASP A 100 -14.00 -10.52 -12.39
CA ASP A 100 -13.80 -9.12 -11.99
C ASP A 100 -12.55 -8.54 -12.64
N LEU A 101 -11.52 -9.36 -12.88
CA LEU A 101 -10.23 -9.01 -13.47
C LEU A 101 -9.82 -10.07 -14.51
N SER A 102 -9.17 -9.63 -15.57
CA SER A 102 -8.60 -10.46 -16.64
C SER A 102 -7.09 -10.29 -16.72
N ILE A 103 -6.31 -11.35 -16.58
CA ILE A 103 -4.84 -11.31 -16.57
C ILE A 103 -4.27 -12.19 -17.67
N VAL A 104 -3.56 -11.59 -18.63
CA VAL A 104 -2.83 -12.29 -19.69
C VAL A 104 -1.39 -12.49 -19.28
N ILE A 105 -1.01 -13.74 -18.98
CA ILE A 105 0.30 -14.07 -18.41
C ILE A 105 0.76 -15.50 -18.79
N PRO A 106 1.95 -15.69 -19.42
CA PRO A 106 2.73 -14.63 -20.07
C PRO A 106 1.99 -14.09 -21.29
N ALA A 107 2.22 -12.84 -21.68
CA ALA A 107 1.71 -12.29 -22.92
C ALA A 107 2.81 -12.29 -23.99
N THR A 108 2.63 -13.08 -25.06
CA THR A 108 3.53 -13.10 -26.20
C THR A 108 3.31 -11.89 -27.12
N ALA A 109 4.26 -11.62 -28.02
CA ALA A 109 4.10 -10.59 -29.05
C ALA A 109 2.86 -10.84 -29.94
N ASP A 110 2.53 -12.11 -30.20
CA ASP A 110 1.34 -12.51 -30.99
C ASP A 110 0.05 -12.05 -30.28
N ILE A 111 -0.14 -12.43 -29.00
CA ILE A 111 -1.37 -12.07 -28.27
C ILE A 111 -1.48 -10.54 -28.12
N ILE A 112 -0.38 -9.84 -27.86
CA ILE A 112 -0.34 -8.37 -27.74
C ILE A 112 -0.77 -7.75 -29.07
N GLY A 113 -0.23 -8.25 -30.18
CA GLY A 113 -0.58 -7.77 -31.53
C GLY A 113 -2.06 -8.00 -31.85
N LYS A 114 -2.59 -9.17 -31.57
CA LYS A 114 -3.98 -9.52 -31.81
C LYS A 114 -4.93 -8.69 -30.94
N MET A 115 -4.65 -8.56 -29.65
CA MET A 115 -5.44 -7.71 -28.73
C MET A 115 -5.50 -6.26 -29.20
N ALA A 116 -4.34 -5.67 -29.57
CA ALA A 116 -4.25 -4.28 -30.01
C ALA A 116 -5.02 -3.99 -31.33
N ASN A 117 -5.29 -5.03 -32.11
CA ASN A 117 -6.01 -4.91 -33.40
C ASN A 117 -7.42 -5.53 -33.34
N GLY A 118 -7.94 -5.92 -32.15
CA GLY A 118 -9.28 -6.45 -31.97
C GLY A 118 -9.53 -7.83 -32.61
N ILE A 119 -8.47 -8.61 -32.86
CA ILE A 119 -8.58 -9.96 -33.44
C ILE A 119 -9.04 -10.94 -32.35
N ALA A 120 -10.05 -11.73 -32.66
CA ALA A 120 -10.69 -12.70 -31.74
C ALA A 120 -10.79 -14.08 -32.41
N ASP A 121 -9.66 -14.64 -32.84
CA ASP A 121 -9.58 -15.87 -33.63
C ASP A 121 -9.47 -17.16 -32.78
N ASP A 122 -9.37 -17.00 -31.44
CA ASP A 122 -9.43 -18.12 -30.50
C ASP A 122 -10.32 -17.82 -29.29
N LEU A 123 -10.50 -18.81 -28.39
CA LEU A 123 -11.31 -18.67 -27.18
C LEU A 123 -10.77 -17.57 -26.23
N VAL A 124 -9.45 -17.50 -26.06
CA VAL A 124 -8.79 -16.53 -25.18
C VAL A 124 -9.04 -15.11 -25.66
N LEU A 125 -8.79 -14.85 -26.94
CA LEU A 125 -8.99 -13.52 -27.56
C LEU A 125 -10.46 -13.13 -27.60
N SER A 126 -11.37 -14.09 -27.88
CA SER A 126 -12.81 -13.87 -27.83
C SER A 126 -13.28 -13.47 -26.44
N ALA A 127 -12.76 -14.13 -25.38
CA ALA A 127 -13.07 -13.78 -24.00
C ALA A 127 -12.52 -12.39 -23.60
N LEU A 128 -11.30 -12.09 -24.01
CA LEU A 128 -10.66 -10.79 -23.75
C LEU A 128 -11.37 -9.62 -24.47
N THR A 129 -11.92 -9.88 -25.65
CA THR A 129 -12.71 -8.90 -26.40
C THR A 129 -14.10 -8.71 -25.80
N ALA A 130 -14.69 -9.77 -25.21
CA ALA A 130 -16.03 -9.76 -24.62
C ALA A 130 -16.09 -9.13 -23.21
N THR A 131 -14.94 -8.90 -22.53
CA THR A 131 -14.94 -8.31 -21.19
C THR A 131 -14.72 -6.81 -21.22
N ALA A 132 -15.57 -6.07 -20.47
CA ALA A 132 -15.40 -4.64 -20.19
C ALA A 132 -14.61 -4.38 -18.88
N LYS A 133 -14.20 -5.45 -18.17
CA LYS A 133 -13.47 -5.35 -16.90
C LYS A 133 -11.98 -5.08 -17.14
N ASP A 134 -11.28 -4.67 -16.07
CA ASP A 134 -9.86 -4.37 -16.14
C ASP A 134 -9.03 -5.54 -16.67
N LYS A 135 -8.14 -5.22 -17.59
CA LYS A 135 -7.24 -6.18 -18.23
C LYS A 135 -5.80 -5.86 -17.87
N PHE A 136 -5.07 -6.88 -17.46
CA PHE A 136 -3.67 -6.84 -17.09
C PHE A 136 -2.87 -7.72 -18.05
N VAL A 137 -1.84 -7.17 -18.65
CA VAL A 137 -1.00 -7.86 -19.62
C VAL A 137 0.43 -7.90 -19.09
N VAL A 138 1.00 -9.10 -18.98
CA VAL A 138 2.35 -9.35 -18.48
C VAL A 138 3.22 -9.90 -19.61
N PRO A 139 3.96 -9.03 -20.35
CA PRO A 139 4.76 -9.43 -21.49
C PRO A 139 5.89 -10.38 -21.13
N ALA A 140 6.17 -11.32 -22.05
CA ALA A 140 7.35 -12.18 -22.01
C ALA A 140 7.77 -12.55 -23.43
N MET A 141 8.94 -12.12 -23.85
CA MET A 141 9.51 -12.37 -25.17
C MET A 141 11.01 -12.08 -25.17
N ASN A 142 11.67 -12.40 -26.29
CA ASN A 142 13.05 -11.97 -26.53
C ASN A 142 13.18 -10.43 -26.52
N ASP A 143 14.32 -9.89 -26.17
CA ASP A 143 14.57 -8.45 -26.04
C ASP A 143 14.49 -7.70 -27.38
N GLU A 144 14.96 -8.30 -28.48
CA GLU A 144 14.81 -7.72 -29.82
C GLU A 144 13.33 -7.69 -30.26
N MET A 145 12.57 -8.73 -29.92
CA MET A 145 11.11 -8.73 -30.12
C MET A 145 10.44 -7.63 -29.29
N TRP A 146 10.85 -7.46 -28.02
CA TRP A 146 10.32 -6.40 -27.19
C TRP A 146 10.65 -5.01 -27.75
N ALA A 147 11.89 -4.80 -28.22
CA ALA A 147 12.32 -3.53 -28.81
C ALA A 147 11.73 -3.27 -30.21
N ASN A 148 11.09 -4.27 -30.84
CA ASN A 148 10.55 -4.14 -32.19
C ASN A 148 9.50 -3.02 -32.24
N PRO A 149 9.60 -2.06 -33.21
CA PRO A 149 8.67 -0.93 -33.30
C PRO A 149 7.19 -1.33 -33.41
N ALA A 150 6.88 -2.46 -34.08
CA ALA A 150 5.50 -2.94 -34.17
C ALA A 150 4.97 -3.43 -32.83
N VAL A 151 5.81 -4.12 -32.03
CA VAL A 151 5.43 -4.55 -30.67
C VAL A 151 5.24 -3.35 -29.76
N GLN A 152 6.16 -2.38 -29.79
CA GLN A 152 6.05 -1.16 -28.98
C GLN A 152 4.80 -0.34 -29.34
N ARG A 153 4.47 -0.22 -30.64
CA ARG A 153 3.22 0.41 -31.08
C ARG A 153 1.98 -0.31 -30.52
N ASN A 154 1.96 -1.63 -30.57
CA ASN A 154 0.85 -2.44 -30.04
C ASN A 154 0.73 -2.31 -28.53
N VAL A 155 1.83 -2.29 -27.78
CA VAL A 155 1.85 -2.04 -26.34
C VAL A 155 1.31 -0.63 -26.02
N HIS A 156 1.74 0.36 -26.81
CA HIS A 156 1.24 1.72 -26.66
C HIS A 156 -0.29 1.81 -26.91
N GLN A 157 -0.78 1.12 -27.95
CA GLN A 157 -2.21 1.05 -28.25
C GLN A 157 -3.00 0.40 -27.09
N LEU A 158 -2.53 -0.73 -26.56
CA LEU A 158 -3.18 -1.37 -25.42
C LEU A 158 -3.27 -0.42 -24.20
N LYS A 159 -2.19 0.32 -23.91
CA LYS A 159 -2.18 1.32 -22.83
C LYS A 159 -3.18 2.47 -23.11
N ALA A 160 -3.27 2.94 -24.36
CA ALA A 160 -4.23 3.95 -24.78
C ALA A 160 -5.69 3.47 -24.67
N ASP A 161 -5.93 2.17 -24.86
CA ASP A 161 -7.25 1.52 -24.69
C ASP A 161 -7.57 1.23 -23.21
N GLY A 162 -6.76 1.72 -22.25
CA GLY A 162 -6.97 1.53 -20.82
C GLY A 162 -6.54 0.15 -20.28
N ILE A 163 -5.77 -0.62 -21.04
CA ILE A 163 -5.26 -1.92 -20.61
C ILE A 163 -3.95 -1.71 -19.83
N HIS A 164 -3.84 -2.30 -18.66
CA HIS A 164 -2.63 -2.23 -17.84
C HIS A 164 -1.56 -3.17 -18.39
N VAL A 165 -0.43 -2.62 -18.87
CA VAL A 165 0.68 -3.41 -19.42
C VAL A 165 1.89 -3.26 -18.51
N MET A 166 2.33 -4.38 -17.91
CA MET A 166 3.52 -4.42 -17.06
C MET A 166 4.79 -4.38 -17.93
N GLU A 167 5.79 -3.61 -17.53
CA GLU A 167 7.09 -3.64 -18.21
C GLU A 167 7.84 -4.94 -17.91
N PRO A 168 8.39 -5.63 -18.91
CA PRO A 168 9.28 -6.77 -18.68
C PRO A 168 10.58 -6.32 -18.02
N VAL A 169 11.20 -7.22 -17.26
CA VAL A 169 12.46 -6.94 -16.57
C VAL A 169 13.66 -7.34 -17.43
N THR A 170 14.82 -6.74 -17.13
CA THR A 170 16.10 -7.19 -17.65
C THR A 170 16.57 -8.40 -16.86
N GLY A 171 16.97 -9.46 -17.53
CA GLY A 171 17.47 -10.68 -16.91
C GLY A 171 17.88 -11.72 -17.93
N PHE A 172 18.34 -12.88 -17.43
CA PHE A 172 18.78 -13.98 -18.26
C PHE A 172 17.61 -14.54 -19.08
N LEU A 173 17.73 -14.55 -20.38
CA LEU A 173 16.74 -15.03 -21.35
C LEU A 173 17.00 -16.51 -21.69
N ALA A 174 16.03 -17.15 -22.36
CA ALA A 174 16.13 -18.55 -22.75
C ALA A 174 17.28 -18.81 -23.74
N GLU A 175 17.66 -17.78 -24.49
CA GLU A 175 18.75 -17.81 -25.49
C GLU A 175 20.15 -17.78 -24.86
N GLY A 176 20.26 -17.64 -23.52
CA GLY A 176 21.54 -17.74 -22.82
C GLY A 176 22.27 -16.42 -22.58
N TYR A 177 21.63 -15.29 -22.77
CA TYR A 177 22.18 -13.95 -22.48
C TYR A 177 21.18 -13.09 -21.69
N ALA A 178 21.62 -11.93 -21.21
CA ALA A 178 20.76 -11.00 -20.46
C ALA A 178 20.19 -9.93 -21.39
N GLY A 179 18.85 -9.77 -21.37
CA GLY A 179 18.13 -8.78 -22.15
C GLY A 179 16.84 -8.33 -21.47
N LYS A 180 16.23 -7.23 -21.96
CA LYS A 180 14.94 -6.72 -21.49
C LYS A 180 13.80 -7.41 -22.26
N GLY A 181 13.14 -8.36 -21.65
CA GLY A 181 12.03 -9.11 -22.26
C GLY A 181 11.50 -10.21 -21.33
N ARG A 182 12.22 -10.43 -20.25
CA ARG A 182 11.91 -11.46 -19.26
C ARG A 182 10.64 -11.10 -18.46
N MET A 183 9.75 -12.08 -18.33
CA MET A 183 8.61 -11.98 -17.43
C MET A 183 9.09 -11.74 -15.99
N PRO A 184 8.57 -10.71 -15.28
CA PRO A 184 8.84 -10.49 -13.86
C PRO A 184 8.51 -11.73 -13.02
N GLU A 185 9.06 -11.80 -11.81
CA GLU A 185 8.74 -12.90 -10.91
C GLU A 185 7.26 -12.85 -10.46
N PRO A 186 6.61 -14.01 -10.26
CA PRO A 186 5.18 -14.08 -9.94
C PRO A 186 4.73 -13.20 -8.76
N GLN A 187 5.60 -13.05 -7.74
CA GLN A 187 5.32 -12.19 -6.60
C GLN A 187 5.25 -10.70 -6.99
N ALA A 188 6.18 -10.24 -7.82
CA ALA A 188 6.19 -8.85 -8.31
C ALA A 188 4.97 -8.56 -9.22
N VAL A 189 4.52 -9.56 -9.98
CA VAL A 189 3.29 -9.44 -10.78
C VAL A 189 2.07 -9.29 -9.89
N LEU A 190 1.96 -10.09 -8.82
CA LEU A 190 0.87 -9.99 -7.85
C LEU A 190 0.82 -8.60 -7.22
N GLU A 191 1.94 -8.13 -6.67
CA GLU A 191 2.07 -6.81 -6.03
C GLU A 191 1.70 -5.66 -7.00
N TRP A 192 2.12 -5.78 -8.27
CA TRP A 192 1.78 -4.79 -9.30
C TRP A 192 0.27 -4.77 -9.58
N ILE A 193 -0.38 -5.93 -9.70
CA ILE A 193 -1.83 -6.03 -9.91
C ILE A 193 -2.57 -5.46 -8.69
N GLU A 194 -2.19 -5.86 -7.47
CA GLU A 194 -2.79 -5.32 -6.24
C GLU A 194 -2.71 -3.80 -6.17
N LYS A 195 -1.58 -3.22 -6.56
CA LYS A 195 -1.40 -1.77 -6.63
C LYS A 195 -2.32 -1.10 -7.66
N GLN A 196 -2.58 -1.76 -8.81
CA GLN A 196 -3.45 -1.21 -9.85
C GLN A 196 -4.94 -1.42 -9.58
N THR A 197 -5.29 -2.52 -8.87
CA THR A 197 -6.68 -2.88 -8.55
C THR A 197 -7.19 -2.27 -7.26
N ASN A 198 -6.30 -1.78 -6.41
CA ASN A 198 -6.70 -0.96 -5.29
C ASN A 198 -7.40 0.29 -5.87
N ASP A 199 -8.68 0.46 -5.51
CA ASP A 199 -9.31 1.76 -5.60
C ASP A 199 -8.30 2.78 -5.05
N GLN A 200 -7.89 3.73 -5.88
CA GLN A 200 -6.98 4.79 -5.44
C GLN A 200 -7.82 6.02 -5.03
N PRO A 201 -8.60 5.91 -3.94
CA PRO A 201 -9.56 6.94 -3.55
C PRO A 201 -8.88 8.22 -3.06
N LEU A 202 -7.55 8.17 -2.86
CA LEU A 202 -6.71 9.30 -2.49
C LEU A 202 -5.81 9.77 -3.66
N ARG A 203 -6.09 9.34 -4.89
CA ARG A 203 -5.32 9.78 -6.05
C ARG A 203 -5.46 11.30 -6.26
N GLY A 204 -4.32 11.97 -6.34
CA GLY A 204 -4.26 13.43 -6.46
C GLY A 204 -4.36 14.18 -5.13
N ILE A 205 -4.57 13.50 -4.01
CA ILE A 205 -4.58 14.07 -2.66
C ILE A 205 -3.16 14.04 -2.08
N LYS A 206 -2.71 15.16 -1.55
CA LYS A 206 -1.42 15.31 -0.87
C LYS A 206 -1.60 15.09 0.63
N VAL A 207 -0.90 14.11 1.18
CA VAL A 207 -1.01 13.71 2.58
C VAL A 207 0.32 13.89 3.30
N LEU A 208 0.33 14.76 4.30
CA LEU A 208 1.44 14.96 5.21
C LEU A 208 1.24 14.12 6.46
N VAL A 209 2.20 13.27 6.79
CA VAL A 209 2.14 12.40 7.99
C VAL A 209 3.34 12.69 8.86
N THR A 210 3.17 12.73 10.18
CA THR A 210 4.30 12.75 11.11
C THR A 210 4.43 11.42 11.85
N ALA A 211 5.65 10.95 12.10
CA ALA A 211 5.92 9.69 12.78
C ALA A 211 7.14 9.76 13.71
N GLY A 212 7.19 8.86 14.68
CA GLY A 212 8.30 8.78 15.62
C GLY A 212 8.20 9.77 16.78
N GLY A 213 9.27 9.95 17.53
CA GLY A 213 9.37 10.88 18.63
C GLY A 213 10.36 12.01 18.37
N THR A 214 10.13 13.21 18.91
CA THR A 214 11.15 14.25 18.97
C THR A 214 12.12 13.95 20.10
N GLN A 215 13.37 14.41 19.94
CA GLN A 215 14.46 14.28 20.89
C GLN A 215 15.01 15.65 21.22
N GLU A 216 14.74 16.11 22.44
CA GLU A 216 15.17 17.44 22.89
C GLU A 216 16.54 17.31 23.59
N PRO A 217 17.64 17.87 23.05
CA PRO A 217 18.96 17.64 23.58
C PRO A 217 19.12 18.22 24.98
N ILE A 218 19.76 17.45 25.86
CA ILE A 218 20.33 17.91 27.15
C ILE A 218 21.76 18.32 26.91
N ASP A 219 22.49 17.48 26.18
CA ASP A 219 23.88 17.66 25.75
C ASP A 219 24.10 16.85 24.44
N PRO A 220 25.27 16.84 23.81
CA PRO A 220 25.50 16.08 22.57
C PRO A 220 25.25 14.56 22.66
N VAL A 221 25.05 14.02 23.86
CA VAL A 221 24.92 12.58 24.10
C VAL A 221 23.51 12.18 24.60
N ARG A 222 22.86 13.06 25.39
CA ARG A 222 21.62 12.78 26.08
C ARG A 222 20.51 13.69 25.63
N PHE A 223 19.28 13.16 25.64
CA PHE A 223 18.06 13.88 25.24
C PHE A 223 16.88 13.53 26.15
N ILE A 224 15.87 14.37 26.13
CA ILE A 224 14.52 14.10 26.65
C ILE A 224 13.62 13.83 25.44
N GLY A 225 12.76 12.85 25.53
CA GLY A 225 11.82 12.52 24.46
C GLY A 225 10.73 11.58 24.93
N ASN A 226 9.70 11.41 24.10
CA ASN A 226 8.58 10.53 24.35
C ASN A 226 8.83 9.13 23.79
N HIS A 227 8.31 8.10 24.46
CA HIS A 227 8.31 6.77 23.89
C HIS A 227 7.49 6.74 22.60
N SER A 228 8.14 6.38 21.49
CA SER A 228 7.49 6.17 20.20
C SER A 228 8.32 5.24 19.33
N SER A 229 7.67 4.29 18.69
CA SER A 229 8.32 3.43 17.67
C SER A 229 8.16 3.96 16.25
N GLY A 230 7.26 4.93 16.03
CA GLY A 230 6.89 5.42 14.70
C GLY A 230 5.94 4.51 13.90
N LYS A 231 5.67 3.28 14.36
CA LYS A 231 4.90 2.26 13.63
C LYS A 231 3.52 2.75 13.15
N MET A 232 2.81 3.56 13.94
CA MET A 232 1.47 4.03 13.56
C MET A 232 1.53 5.04 12.42
N GLY A 233 2.40 6.06 12.51
CA GLY A 233 2.58 7.05 11.45
C GLY A 233 3.12 6.42 10.17
N ILE A 234 4.03 5.45 10.26
CA ILE A 234 4.52 4.70 9.10
C ILE A 234 3.39 3.88 8.46
N ALA A 235 2.56 3.18 9.25
CA ALA A 235 1.41 2.45 8.73
C ALA A 235 0.40 3.37 8.01
N LEU A 236 0.17 4.58 8.52
CA LEU A 236 -0.67 5.59 7.87
C LEU A 236 -0.07 6.07 6.55
N ALA A 237 1.23 6.38 6.51
CA ALA A 237 1.92 6.82 5.32
C ALA A 237 1.91 5.74 4.22
N GLU A 238 2.21 4.48 4.57
CA GLU A 238 2.16 3.34 3.66
C GLU A 238 0.75 3.13 3.09
N ASN A 239 -0.28 3.10 3.95
CA ASN A 239 -1.67 2.91 3.52
C ASN A 239 -2.17 4.06 2.64
N ALA A 240 -1.83 5.32 2.95
CA ALA A 240 -2.20 6.46 2.12
C ALA A 240 -1.55 6.36 0.73
N ALA A 241 -0.26 6.01 0.66
CA ALA A 241 0.45 5.81 -0.60
C ALA A 241 -0.12 4.63 -1.42
N LEU A 242 -0.51 3.52 -0.76
CA LEU A 242 -1.20 2.40 -1.41
C LEU A 242 -2.55 2.81 -2.00
N GLN A 243 -3.24 3.78 -1.40
CA GLN A 243 -4.50 4.34 -1.90
C GLN A 243 -4.31 5.47 -2.92
N GLY A 244 -3.07 5.70 -3.39
CA GLY A 244 -2.74 6.63 -4.47
C GLY A 244 -2.41 8.06 -4.04
N ALA A 245 -2.34 8.36 -2.74
CA ALA A 245 -1.93 9.66 -2.25
C ALA A 245 -0.47 9.99 -2.59
N ASP A 246 -0.19 11.27 -2.80
CA ASP A 246 1.17 11.83 -2.77
C ASP A 246 1.54 12.10 -1.30
N VAL A 247 2.42 11.26 -0.75
CA VAL A 247 2.68 11.24 0.70
C VAL A 247 4.04 11.82 1.04
N THR A 248 4.06 12.81 1.93
CA THR A 248 5.26 13.29 2.63
C THR A 248 5.22 12.82 4.09
N LEU A 249 6.25 12.11 4.52
CA LEU A 249 6.42 11.61 5.89
C LEU A 249 7.52 12.41 6.61
N ILE A 250 7.15 13.19 7.62
CA ILE A 250 8.11 13.80 8.55
C ILE A 250 8.40 12.81 9.66
N ALA A 251 9.61 12.27 9.69
CA ALA A 251 10.02 11.21 10.61
C ALA A 251 11.05 11.70 11.63
N GLY A 252 10.68 11.68 12.91
CA GLY A 252 11.60 11.79 14.04
C GLY A 252 12.28 10.45 14.33
N MET A 253 12.58 10.19 15.61
CA MET A 253 13.15 8.91 16.03
C MET A 253 12.13 7.78 15.82
N VAL A 254 12.50 6.80 15.00
CA VAL A 254 11.71 5.59 14.74
C VAL A 254 12.57 4.34 14.96
N THR A 255 11.92 3.21 15.30
CA THR A 255 12.60 1.94 15.57
C THR A 255 12.35 0.88 14.49
N VAL A 256 11.73 1.28 13.39
CA VAL A 256 11.39 0.42 12.25
C VAL A 256 11.85 1.06 10.96
N ASP A 257 11.94 0.27 9.89
CA ASP A 257 12.35 0.76 8.59
C ASP A 257 11.35 1.80 8.06
N LEU A 258 11.90 2.80 7.37
CA LEU A 258 11.09 3.81 6.70
C LEU A 258 10.59 3.30 5.35
N PRO A 259 9.37 3.66 4.93
CA PRO A 259 8.83 3.26 3.64
C PRO A 259 9.62 3.88 2.48
N THR A 260 9.77 3.13 1.40
CA THR A 260 10.53 3.54 0.21
C THR A 260 9.67 4.22 -0.87
N ASN A 261 8.36 4.16 -0.72
CA ASN A 261 7.37 4.65 -1.69
C ASN A 261 6.74 5.99 -1.30
N VAL A 262 7.33 6.73 -0.36
CA VAL A 262 6.89 8.05 0.09
C VAL A 262 8.07 9.01 0.17
N ASN A 263 7.80 10.31 0.12
CA ASN A 263 8.82 11.32 0.37
C ASN A 263 9.11 11.40 1.88
N VAL A 264 10.36 11.21 2.31
CA VAL A 264 10.74 11.20 3.73
C VAL A 264 11.59 12.40 4.09
N ILE A 265 11.12 13.19 5.05
CA ILE A 265 11.87 14.30 5.69
C ILE A 265 12.26 13.87 7.10
N ARG A 266 13.54 13.77 7.39
CA ARG A 266 14.01 13.43 8.73
C ARG A 266 14.16 14.68 9.59
N ILE A 267 13.71 14.56 10.83
CA ILE A 267 13.85 15.60 11.86
C ILE A 267 14.37 14.98 13.16
N GLN A 268 14.86 15.80 14.07
CA GLN A 268 15.30 15.36 15.39
C GLN A 268 14.53 16.05 16.51
N THR A 269 14.44 17.36 16.49
CA THR A 269 13.90 18.16 17.58
C THR A 269 12.46 18.64 17.29
N PHE A 270 11.83 19.19 18.33
CA PHE A 270 10.58 19.94 18.20
C PHE A 270 10.72 21.11 17.21
N ALA A 271 11.83 21.84 17.27
CA ALA A 271 12.07 22.99 16.40
C ALA A 271 12.17 22.59 14.93
N ASP A 272 12.82 21.44 14.63
CA ASP A 272 12.88 20.91 13.28
C ASP A 272 11.47 20.53 12.81
N LEU A 273 10.69 19.82 13.65
CA LEU A 273 9.32 19.43 13.35
C LEU A 273 8.45 20.67 13.07
N GLN A 274 8.52 21.68 13.91
CA GLN A 274 7.77 22.93 13.74
C GLN A 274 8.11 23.58 12.39
N THR A 275 9.40 23.72 12.08
CA THR A 275 9.86 24.32 10.83
C THR A 275 9.31 23.57 9.63
N LYS A 276 9.47 22.23 9.61
CA LYS A 276 9.00 21.42 8.48
C LYS A 276 7.47 21.37 8.36
N LEU A 277 6.75 21.36 9.46
CA LEU A 277 5.28 21.44 9.41
C LEU A 277 4.80 22.78 8.83
N MET A 278 5.44 23.91 9.20
CA MET A 278 5.06 25.22 8.66
C MET A 278 5.38 25.36 7.16
N GLU A 279 6.44 24.71 6.67
CA GLU A 279 6.81 24.67 5.26
C GLU A 279 5.84 23.79 4.44
N GLU A 280 5.51 22.60 4.95
CA GLU A 280 4.78 21.57 4.20
C GLU A 280 3.26 21.70 4.31
N PHE A 281 2.72 22.10 5.47
CA PHE A 281 1.29 22.12 5.73
C PHE A 281 0.46 22.89 4.69
N PRO A 282 0.89 24.10 4.22
CA PRO A 282 0.10 24.86 3.24
C PRO A 282 -0.04 24.17 1.86
N GLN A 283 0.85 23.22 1.56
CA GLN A 283 0.94 22.54 0.26
C GLN A 283 0.22 21.18 0.26
N ASN A 284 -0.28 20.73 1.41
CA ASN A 284 -0.91 19.44 1.60
C ASN A 284 -2.42 19.58 1.86
N ASP A 285 -3.21 18.60 1.42
CA ASP A 285 -4.67 18.57 1.60
C ASP A 285 -5.05 17.91 2.95
N VAL A 286 -4.20 17.02 3.46
CA VAL A 286 -4.41 16.30 4.72
C VAL A 286 -3.15 16.35 5.55
N LEU A 287 -3.27 16.61 6.85
CA LEU A 287 -2.21 16.41 7.83
C LEU A 287 -2.64 15.39 8.89
N ILE A 288 -1.82 14.36 9.10
CA ILE A 288 -2.00 13.35 10.15
C ILE A 288 -0.83 13.44 11.14
N MET A 289 -1.08 13.99 12.32
CA MET A 289 -0.07 14.16 13.37
C MET A 289 -0.02 12.93 14.29
N ALA A 290 0.75 11.91 13.90
CA ALA A 290 0.95 10.68 14.67
C ALA A 290 2.30 10.61 15.39
N ALA A 291 3.12 11.65 15.30
CA ALA A 291 4.37 11.75 16.05
C ALA A 291 4.12 12.01 17.55
N ALA A 292 4.97 11.44 18.40
CA ALA A 292 5.00 11.73 19.83
C ALA A 292 5.90 12.96 20.07
N VAL A 293 5.27 14.12 20.07
CA VAL A 293 5.94 15.42 20.19
C VAL A 293 6.19 15.75 21.66
N SER A 294 7.40 16.18 22.00
CA SER A 294 7.73 16.60 23.37
C SER A 294 7.04 17.90 23.74
N ASP A 295 6.33 17.93 24.88
CA ASP A 295 5.69 19.13 25.42
C ASP A 295 6.68 20.15 25.97
N TYR A 296 7.91 19.71 26.25
CA TYR A 296 8.96 20.52 26.83
C TYR A 296 10.30 20.28 26.14
N HIS A 297 11.14 21.31 26.08
CA HIS A 297 12.54 21.23 25.68
C HIS A 297 13.43 21.77 26.79
N VAL A 298 14.71 21.43 26.79
CA VAL A 298 15.71 21.99 27.69
C VAL A 298 16.01 23.42 27.24
N GLU A 299 15.79 24.41 28.15
CA GLU A 299 15.91 25.83 27.80
C GLU A 299 17.32 26.19 27.30
N ARG A 300 18.34 25.55 27.88
CA ARG A 300 19.77 25.74 27.51
C ARG A 300 20.46 24.39 27.52
N PRO A 301 20.47 23.67 26.39
CA PRO A 301 21.27 22.45 26.28
C PRO A 301 22.76 22.78 26.38
N ASP A 302 23.52 21.85 26.92
CA ASP A 302 24.97 22.01 27.03
C ASP A 302 25.64 21.64 25.71
N ASP A 303 26.61 22.46 25.25
CA ASP A 303 27.38 22.21 24.04
C ASP A 303 28.39 21.07 24.20
N GLN A 304 28.67 20.68 25.44
CA GLN A 304 29.59 19.59 25.78
C GLN A 304 28.90 18.54 26.66
N LYS A 305 29.37 17.31 26.54
CA LYS A 305 28.89 16.22 27.40
C LYS A 305 29.08 16.58 28.88
N ILE A 306 27.97 16.66 29.63
CA ILE A 306 27.99 16.86 31.09
C ILE A 306 28.69 15.67 31.74
N LYS A 307 29.84 15.91 32.42
CA LYS A 307 30.59 14.85 33.09
C LYS A 307 29.93 14.51 34.42
N ALA A 308 29.72 13.20 34.64
CA ALA A 308 29.21 12.70 35.93
C ALA A 308 30.32 12.76 36.99
N ASN A 309 30.11 13.58 38.04
CA ASN A 309 30.93 13.57 39.25
C ASN A 309 30.14 12.92 40.38
N ALA A 310 30.81 12.14 41.24
CA ALA A 310 30.16 11.21 42.19
C ALA A 310 29.13 11.82 43.14
N ASN A 311 29.10 13.15 43.33
CA ASN A 311 28.20 13.84 44.27
C ASN A 311 27.48 15.04 43.64
N GLN A 312 27.42 15.15 42.31
CA GLN A 312 26.84 16.32 41.64
C GLN A 312 25.41 15.98 41.12
N GLN A 313 24.43 16.74 41.59
CA GLN A 313 23.11 16.76 41.01
C GLN A 313 23.08 17.67 39.79
N VAL A 314 22.43 17.27 38.72
CA VAL A 314 22.17 18.09 37.53
C VAL A 314 20.73 18.52 37.57
N GLN A 315 20.47 19.82 37.53
CA GLN A 315 19.14 20.40 37.38
C GLN A 315 18.95 20.87 35.93
N LEU A 316 17.83 20.57 35.36
CA LEU A 316 17.45 20.99 34.03
C LEU A 316 16.26 21.92 34.10
N THR A 317 16.33 23.08 33.47
CA THR A 317 15.21 23.99 33.29
C THR A 317 14.52 23.61 31.98
N LEU A 318 13.25 23.23 32.10
CA LEU A 318 12.41 22.85 30.95
C LEU A 318 11.49 24.02 30.60
N LYS A 319 11.43 24.36 29.31
CA LYS A 319 10.54 25.35 28.76
C LYS A 319 9.46 24.64 27.91
N ARG A 320 8.21 25.09 28.07
CA ARG A 320 7.07 24.50 27.35
C ARG A 320 7.12 24.83 25.86
N ASN A 321 6.90 23.81 25.05
CA ASN A 321 6.71 23.94 23.61
C ASN A 321 5.29 24.44 23.26
N PRO A 322 5.11 25.22 22.21
CA PRO A 322 3.78 25.55 21.70
C PRO A 322 3.07 24.28 21.18
N ASN A 323 1.74 24.26 21.26
CA ASN A 323 0.97 23.15 20.72
C ASN A 323 0.84 23.30 19.18
N LEU A 324 1.59 22.48 18.43
CA LEU A 324 1.64 22.55 16.97
C LEU A 324 0.27 22.26 16.34
N LEU A 325 -0.46 21.28 16.86
CA LEU A 325 -1.77 20.90 16.30
C LEU A 325 -2.77 22.05 16.43
N ARG A 326 -2.80 22.75 17.60
CA ARG A 326 -3.60 23.95 17.79
C ARG A 326 -3.17 25.10 16.89
N MET A 327 -1.87 25.31 16.70
CA MET A 327 -1.35 26.35 15.82
C MET A 327 -1.82 26.11 14.38
N LEU A 328 -1.70 24.89 13.88
CA LEU A 328 -2.10 24.50 12.54
C LEU A 328 -3.64 24.51 12.38
N GLY A 329 -4.39 24.09 13.39
CA GLY A 329 -5.85 24.20 13.40
C GLY A 329 -6.37 25.63 13.28
N ASN A 330 -5.64 26.62 13.83
CA ASN A 330 -5.98 28.03 13.66
C ASN A 330 -5.58 28.61 12.31
N GLN A 331 -4.66 27.97 11.60
CA GLN A 331 -4.14 28.39 10.29
C GLN A 331 -4.77 27.63 9.12
N LYS A 332 -5.46 26.51 9.37
CA LYS A 332 -6.03 25.69 8.31
C LYS A 332 -7.11 26.48 7.54
N HIS A 333 -7.17 26.24 6.24
CA HIS A 333 -8.22 26.70 5.35
C HIS A 333 -9.10 25.52 4.93
N ARG A 334 -8.63 24.72 3.99
CA ARG A 334 -9.32 23.54 3.43
C ARG A 334 -8.71 22.19 3.88
N GLN A 335 -7.62 22.25 4.65
CA GLN A 335 -6.89 21.03 5.05
C GLN A 335 -7.70 20.20 6.06
N VAL A 336 -7.74 18.89 5.86
CA VAL A 336 -8.22 17.94 6.86
C VAL A 336 -7.11 17.68 7.88
N LEU A 337 -7.40 17.95 9.14
CA LEU A 337 -6.45 17.86 10.25
C LEU A 337 -6.79 16.70 11.16
N VAL A 338 -5.87 15.73 11.30
CA VAL A 338 -6.01 14.54 12.15
C VAL A 338 -5.00 14.59 13.29
N GLY A 339 -5.50 14.54 14.54
CA GLY A 339 -4.68 14.46 15.74
C GLY A 339 -4.72 13.09 16.41
N PHE A 340 -3.72 12.82 17.25
CA PHE A 340 -3.67 11.65 18.13
C PHE A 340 -3.68 12.10 19.57
N ALA A 341 -4.57 11.52 20.38
CA ALA A 341 -4.63 11.68 21.83
C ALA A 341 -4.25 10.35 22.49
N ALA A 342 -3.16 10.36 23.25
CA ALA A 342 -2.66 9.22 24.00
C ALA A 342 -2.97 9.47 25.48
N GLU A 343 -4.00 8.79 26.00
CA GLU A 343 -4.54 9.05 27.33
C GLU A 343 -4.40 7.82 28.22
N THR A 344 -4.33 8.05 29.53
CA THR A 344 -4.28 7.00 30.54
C THR A 344 -5.61 6.88 31.31
N ASP A 345 -6.42 7.95 31.31
CA ASP A 345 -7.73 8.04 31.98
C ASP A 345 -8.67 8.98 31.22
N HIS A 346 -9.96 8.92 31.48
CA HIS A 346 -11.00 9.80 30.91
C HIS A 346 -10.91 9.97 29.37
N LEU A 347 -10.49 8.92 28.65
CA LEU A 347 -10.10 8.90 27.24
C LEU A 347 -11.04 9.71 26.32
N LEU A 348 -12.36 9.43 26.38
CA LEU A 348 -13.31 10.09 25.49
C LEU A 348 -13.53 11.56 25.86
N GLN A 349 -13.56 11.90 27.15
CA GLN A 349 -13.77 13.28 27.61
C GLN A 349 -12.58 14.17 27.17
N ASN A 350 -11.36 13.70 27.43
CA ASN A 350 -10.13 14.40 27.06
C ASN A 350 -10.02 14.57 25.55
N ALA A 351 -10.25 13.50 24.77
CA ALA A 351 -10.20 13.54 23.32
C ALA A 351 -11.27 14.47 22.71
N THR A 352 -12.47 14.54 23.28
CA THR A 352 -13.52 15.47 22.82
C THR A 352 -13.11 16.92 23.09
N ALA A 353 -12.58 17.22 24.27
CA ALA A 353 -12.10 18.55 24.61
C ALA A 353 -10.94 18.98 23.69
N GLU A 354 -10.03 18.07 23.35
CA GLU A 354 -8.94 18.31 22.41
C GLU A 354 -9.41 18.56 20.99
N LEU A 355 -10.44 17.86 20.54
CA LEU A 355 -11.04 18.02 19.20
C LEU A 355 -11.52 19.46 18.98
N GLU A 356 -12.22 20.02 19.96
CA GLU A 356 -12.76 21.38 19.91
C GLU A 356 -11.68 22.44 20.09
N ASP A 357 -10.83 22.28 21.12
CA ASP A 357 -9.79 23.25 21.48
C ASP A 357 -8.72 23.41 20.38
N LYS A 358 -8.36 22.32 19.69
CA LYS A 358 -7.35 22.32 18.64
C LYS A 358 -7.93 22.53 17.23
N LYS A 359 -9.25 22.64 17.09
CA LYS A 359 -9.98 22.81 15.79
C LYS A 359 -9.58 21.77 14.74
N VAL A 360 -9.45 20.52 15.15
CA VAL A 360 -9.14 19.39 14.27
C VAL A 360 -10.40 18.72 13.77
N ASP A 361 -10.32 18.05 12.62
CA ASP A 361 -11.46 17.40 11.99
C ASP A 361 -11.64 15.95 12.47
N LEU A 362 -10.56 15.37 12.98
CA LEU A 362 -10.57 14.00 13.51
C LEU A 362 -9.53 13.84 14.62
N ILE A 363 -9.90 13.19 15.72
CA ILE A 363 -8.97 12.72 16.75
C ILE A 363 -9.03 11.21 16.86
N VAL A 364 -7.86 10.61 16.91
CA VAL A 364 -7.66 9.20 17.21
C VAL A 364 -7.23 9.09 18.67
N ALA A 365 -8.10 8.57 19.52
CA ALA A 365 -7.85 8.41 20.94
C ALA A 365 -7.51 6.96 21.27
N ASN A 366 -6.35 6.72 21.88
CA ASN A 366 -5.93 5.40 22.34
C ASN A 366 -5.47 5.41 23.78
N ASP A 367 -5.86 4.34 24.51
CA ASP A 367 -5.45 4.10 25.88
C ASP A 367 -4.03 3.51 25.90
N VAL A 368 -3.06 4.33 26.30
CA VAL A 368 -1.65 3.94 26.36
C VAL A 368 -1.25 3.29 27.70
N SER A 369 -2.15 3.19 28.66
CA SER A 369 -1.92 2.45 29.91
C SER A 369 -1.85 0.93 29.66
N ARG A 370 -2.44 0.48 28.56
CA ARG A 370 -2.51 -0.93 28.16
C ARG A 370 -1.23 -1.37 27.47
N SER A 371 -0.53 -2.34 28.06
CA SER A 371 0.73 -2.90 27.53
C SER A 371 0.55 -3.69 26.22
N ASP A 372 -0.67 -4.15 25.89
CA ASP A 372 -0.95 -4.98 24.73
C ASP A 372 -1.24 -4.20 23.45
N ILE A 373 -1.45 -2.86 23.53
CA ILE A 373 -1.78 -1.97 22.40
C ILE A 373 -1.01 -0.65 22.41
N GLY A 374 -0.15 -0.40 23.39
CA GLY A 374 0.58 0.85 23.58
C GLY A 374 1.76 1.05 22.63
N PHE A 375 2.69 1.90 23.06
CA PHE A 375 3.92 2.19 22.31
C PHE A 375 4.73 0.91 22.06
N GLY A 376 5.23 0.75 20.82
CA GLY A 376 6.02 -0.41 20.41
C GLY A 376 5.23 -1.64 19.96
N SER A 377 3.96 -1.80 20.36
CA SER A 377 3.08 -2.90 19.90
C SER A 377 2.80 -2.83 18.40
N ASP A 378 2.60 -3.99 17.76
CA ASP A 378 2.14 -4.07 16.35
C ASP A 378 0.61 -3.91 16.23
N GLN A 379 -0.09 -3.94 17.35
CA GLN A 379 -1.55 -3.80 17.43
C GLN A 379 -1.94 -2.47 18.05
N ASN A 380 -3.16 -2.02 17.75
CA ASN A 380 -3.77 -0.85 18.35
C ASN A 380 -5.28 -1.07 18.59
N ALA A 381 -5.86 -0.31 19.50
CA ALA A 381 -7.29 -0.21 19.75
C ALA A 381 -7.59 1.21 20.24
N GLY A 382 -8.78 1.72 20.01
CA GLY A 382 -9.14 3.07 20.44
C GLY A 382 -10.44 3.55 19.86
N TYR A 383 -10.57 4.85 19.78
CA TYR A 383 -11.73 5.52 19.22
C TYR A 383 -11.31 6.53 18.17
N ILE A 384 -12.14 6.69 17.14
CA ILE A 384 -12.03 7.75 16.15
C ILE A 384 -13.18 8.72 16.41
N LEU A 385 -12.86 9.99 16.71
CA LEU A 385 -13.81 11.03 17.04
C LEU A 385 -13.83 12.09 15.94
N GLN A 386 -15.03 12.55 15.59
CA GLN A 386 -15.27 13.68 14.69
C GLN A 386 -16.24 14.67 15.38
N PRO A 387 -16.20 15.97 15.02
CA PRO A 387 -17.15 16.94 15.57
C PRO A 387 -18.60 16.52 15.31
N HIS A 388 -19.43 16.57 16.35
CA HIS A 388 -20.86 16.29 16.28
C HIS A 388 -21.26 14.89 15.80
N GLN A 389 -20.36 13.89 15.95
CA GLN A 389 -20.64 12.50 15.62
C GLN A 389 -20.35 11.58 16.81
N GLU A 390 -21.03 10.44 16.84
CA GLU A 390 -20.75 9.40 17.85
C GLU A 390 -19.35 8.82 17.65
N PRO A 391 -18.58 8.61 18.73
CA PRO A 391 -17.25 8.02 18.64
C PRO A 391 -17.25 6.62 18.03
N ILE A 392 -16.44 6.39 17.00
CA ILE A 392 -16.28 5.09 16.35
C ILE A 392 -15.29 4.25 17.16
N LYS A 393 -15.77 3.21 17.82
CA LYS A 393 -14.91 2.27 18.55
C LYS A 393 -14.22 1.33 17.60
N VAL A 394 -12.89 1.24 17.68
CA VAL A 394 -12.08 0.26 16.97
C VAL A 394 -11.50 -0.74 17.97
N SER A 395 -11.94 -1.99 17.88
CA SER A 395 -11.40 -3.10 18.67
C SER A 395 -9.93 -3.36 18.33
N LYS A 396 -9.22 -4.14 19.14
CA LYS A 396 -7.82 -4.49 18.94
C LYS A 396 -7.59 -5.13 17.57
N VAL A 397 -6.80 -4.45 16.72
CA VAL A 397 -6.44 -4.84 15.36
C VAL A 397 -4.97 -4.50 15.09
N SER A 398 -4.41 -4.95 13.97
CA SER A 398 -3.07 -4.50 13.55
C SER A 398 -3.06 -2.99 13.27
N LYS A 399 -1.90 -2.34 13.41
CA LYS A 399 -1.74 -0.90 13.10
C LYS A 399 -2.05 -0.58 11.65
N GLN A 400 -1.85 -1.52 10.73
CA GLN A 400 -2.23 -1.39 9.32
C GLN A 400 -3.75 -1.29 9.16
N VAL A 401 -4.50 -2.22 9.76
CA VAL A 401 -5.98 -2.21 9.75
C VAL A 401 -6.52 -0.96 10.46
N PHE A 402 -5.87 -0.54 11.55
CA PHE A 402 -6.26 0.67 12.25
C PHE A 402 -6.03 1.93 11.38
N ALA A 403 -4.88 2.00 10.69
CA ALA A 403 -4.55 3.06 9.74
C ALA A 403 -5.58 3.13 8.59
N GLN A 404 -5.98 1.98 8.03
CA GLN A 404 -7.02 1.92 7.00
C GLN A 404 -8.33 2.54 7.48
N LYS A 405 -8.79 2.21 8.70
CA LYS A 405 -10.02 2.77 9.29
C LYS A 405 -9.94 4.29 9.48
N ILE A 406 -8.79 4.81 9.89
CA ILE A 406 -8.57 6.26 10.00
C ILE A 406 -8.67 6.91 8.62
N LEU A 407 -8.01 6.37 7.61
CA LEU A 407 -8.05 6.88 6.24
C LEU A 407 -9.45 6.78 5.61
N ASP A 408 -10.26 5.79 5.99
CA ASP A 408 -11.65 5.69 5.56
C ASP A 408 -12.49 6.87 6.06
N GLU A 409 -12.26 7.33 7.29
CA GLU A 409 -12.92 8.53 7.83
C GLU A 409 -12.37 9.82 7.20
N VAL A 410 -11.05 9.91 6.97
CA VAL A 410 -10.42 11.04 6.27
C VAL A 410 -11.00 11.22 4.87
N LYS A 411 -11.21 10.13 4.11
CA LYS A 411 -11.84 10.18 2.78
C LYS A 411 -13.26 10.76 2.80
N LYS A 412 -14.01 10.48 3.85
CA LYS A 412 -15.37 11.06 4.00
C LYS A 412 -15.33 12.57 4.23
N LEU A 413 -14.30 13.04 4.95
CA LEU A 413 -14.11 14.48 5.21
C LEU A 413 -13.70 15.22 3.93
N ILE A 414 -12.76 14.69 3.16
CA ILE A 414 -12.32 15.28 1.88
C ILE A 414 -13.51 15.46 0.92
N ARG A 415 -14.35 14.42 0.75
CA ARG A 415 -15.53 14.46 -0.15
C ARG A 415 -16.60 15.46 0.27
N LYS A 416 -16.68 15.81 1.56
CA LYS A 416 -17.65 16.82 2.04
C LYS A 416 -17.24 18.25 1.71
N GLU A 417 -15.95 18.49 1.47
CA GLU A 417 -15.46 19.83 1.12
C GLU A 417 -15.50 20.11 -0.39
N GLU A 418 -15.63 19.06 -1.22
CA GLU A 418 -15.76 19.17 -2.68
C GLU A 418 -17.22 19.37 -3.17
N GLY A 419 -18.23 19.24 -2.31
CA GLY A 419 -19.67 19.36 -2.59
C GLY A 419 -20.29 20.56 -1.91
#